data_38c2dcce0a17c78ba771ae3ad2986d54
#
_entry.id   38c2dcce0a17c78ba771ae3ad2986d54
#
_cell.length_a   1.000
_cell.length_b   1.000
_cell.length_c   1.000
_cell.angle_alpha   90.00
_cell.angle_beta   90.00
_cell.angle_gamma   90.00
#
_symmetry.space_group_name_H-M   'P 1'
#
loop_
_entity.id
_entity.type
_entity.pdbx_description
1 polymer ?
#
loop_
_entity_poly.entity_id
_entity_poly.type
_entity_poly.pdbx_seq_one_letter_code
_entity_poly.pdbx_strand_id
1 'polypeptide(L)'
;MNLFAAFLSDGYKAGHMDMYADNTEVVSSNLTPRSDSIYRRSCTKYYDGKLVVLGHQGAVMEVVEMWDDFFKMDKGIALGRFKLLCDSYFGYDLIQVDRLSKLHDLGYLPLEIRTLDEGSKVNMGVPVLTIRNTIAHAFWLVNFLETVISNLTWKPSTAATIAAEYRAMLTDYAIRTGTALEVVNIQAHSFADRGMSGPEDAARSGFGHVGSFLGSDSLGTVLYAQQYYKAGNFVACSVPATEHAVSTSNILRIEEELDENVYAFVNNEQYDIYSKMVGNDEDPRLIAEIMFLYELMLKFPVGILSYVADSFDFYGLISRGLPYLKEVILRRQSNGVTPGRLVIRPDSGDPVEVLCGVKIYNIPHTFAELDEQTDEASDSICDIGYNVVEDLDGGDEASFIGRTSDGVIVSIDGYVHKERYYDSKHFTGWYAREVELTVEQKGAVEVLMDIFGYTETSTGHFLMDDHIGLIYGDSITTNRCQTILERLFDKGYASGNAMFGVGSYTYQCVTRDSLGFAVKATYTEVNGKAIPIFKDPKTDSKKKSAKGLLHVGLVDDEYVLTDNVTREVEQSES
;
A
#
# COMPACT_ATOMS: atom_id res chain seq x y z
N MET A 1 14.37 18.75 -13.48
CA MET A 1 15.23 19.82 -12.89
C MET A 1 16.48 19.13 -12.38
N ASN A 2 17.67 19.40 -12.94
CA ASN A 2 18.90 18.89 -12.34
C ASN A 2 19.14 19.63 -11.02
N LEU A 3 18.81 19.00 -9.91
CA LEU A 3 18.99 19.56 -8.58
C LEU A 3 20.48 19.51 -8.24
N PHE A 4 21.06 20.67 -7.99
CA PHE A 4 22.46 20.80 -7.59
C PHE A 4 22.60 20.44 -6.11
N ALA A 5 23.49 19.51 -5.77
CA ALA A 5 23.58 18.91 -4.41
C ALA A 5 23.65 19.96 -3.29
N ALA A 6 24.43 21.02 -3.47
CA ALA A 6 24.57 22.09 -2.48
C ALA A 6 23.29 22.94 -2.27
N PHE A 7 22.23 22.74 -3.09
CA PHE A 7 20.93 23.40 -2.91
C PHE A 7 19.91 22.53 -2.17
N LEU A 8 20.22 21.27 -1.92
CA LEU A 8 19.31 20.31 -1.29
C LEU A 8 19.34 20.40 0.24
N SER A 9 19.14 21.60 0.76
CA SER A 9 19.09 21.87 2.19
C SER A 9 18.07 22.98 2.49
N ASP A 10 17.65 23.09 3.75
CA ASP A 10 16.87 24.24 4.19
C ASP A 10 17.74 25.51 4.08
N GLY A 11 17.20 26.59 3.50
CA GLY A 11 17.98 27.80 3.19
C GLY A 11 18.76 28.37 4.39
N TYR A 12 18.15 28.38 5.59
CA TYR A 12 18.81 28.90 6.80
C TYR A 12 20.07 28.08 7.19
N LYS A 13 20.18 26.82 6.77
CA LYS A 13 21.34 25.96 7.06
C LYS A 13 22.60 26.38 6.31
N ALA A 14 22.48 27.16 5.23
CA ALA A 14 23.63 27.70 4.53
C ALA A 14 24.51 28.59 5.45
N GLY A 15 23.90 29.24 6.45
CA GLY A 15 24.65 30.04 7.44
C GLY A 15 25.20 29.24 8.61
N HIS A 16 24.77 27.99 8.82
CA HIS A 16 25.17 27.19 10.00
C HIS A 16 26.69 26.94 10.04
N MET A 17 27.33 26.83 8.87
CA MET A 17 28.75 26.60 8.80
C MET A 17 29.59 27.68 9.53
N ASP A 18 29.03 28.88 9.68
CA ASP A 18 29.68 30.03 10.34
C ASP A 18 29.06 30.35 11.71
N MET A 19 28.01 29.61 12.15
CA MET A 19 27.37 29.76 13.46
C MET A 19 27.92 28.80 14.53
N TYR A 20 28.58 27.73 14.11
CA TYR A 20 29.33 26.90 15.04
C TYR A 20 30.56 27.61 15.58
N ALA A 21 31.02 27.21 16.76
CA ALA A 21 32.30 27.71 17.26
C ALA A 21 33.45 27.45 16.28
N ASP A 22 34.38 28.38 16.12
CA ASP A 22 35.46 28.34 15.11
C ASP A 22 36.28 27.06 15.14
N ASN A 23 36.50 26.52 16.34
CA ASN A 23 37.31 25.31 16.57
C ASN A 23 36.42 24.05 16.75
N THR A 24 35.26 24.01 16.13
CA THR A 24 34.45 22.79 16.07
C THR A 24 35.13 21.76 15.15
N GLU A 25 35.33 20.57 15.64
CA GLU A 25 36.07 19.49 14.97
C GLU A 25 35.13 18.35 14.54
N VAL A 26 34.18 17.98 15.39
CA VAL A 26 33.25 16.87 15.15
C VAL A 26 31.82 17.29 15.46
N VAL A 27 30.90 16.86 14.62
CA VAL A 27 29.46 16.83 14.87
C VAL A 27 28.96 15.42 14.56
N SER A 28 28.17 14.84 15.46
CA SER A 28 27.48 13.58 15.22
C SER A 28 25.98 13.74 15.41
N SER A 29 25.22 13.26 14.44
CA SER A 29 23.76 13.30 14.40
C SER A 29 23.18 11.91 14.15
N ASN A 30 21.93 11.73 14.49
CA ASN A 30 21.20 10.49 14.25
C ASN A 30 19.82 10.77 13.65
N LEU A 31 19.32 9.83 12.85
CA LEU A 31 17.94 9.77 12.37
C LEU A 31 17.16 8.82 13.26
N THR A 32 16.05 9.28 13.83
CA THR A 32 15.24 8.50 14.77
C THR A 32 13.75 8.64 14.45
N PRO A 33 12.98 7.54 14.30
CA PRO A 33 11.52 7.52 14.33
C PRO A 33 11.09 7.70 15.79
N ARG A 34 10.44 8.82 16.13
CA ARG A 34 10.21 9.18 17.55
C ARG A 34 8.86 8.80 18.08
N SER A 35 7.85 8.67 17.23
CA SER A 35 6.47 8.42 17.64
C SER A 35 5.62 8.01 16.46
N ASP A 36 4.83 6.98 16.64
CA ASP A 36 3.83 6.48 15.70
C ASP A 36 2.41 7.00 15.99
N SER A 37 2.25 7.98 16.88
CA SER A 37 0.96 8.48 17.36
C SER A 37 0.03 9.00 16.25
N ILE A 38 0.59 9.49 15.13
CA ILE A 38 -0.19 9.90 13.97
C ILE A 38 -0.59 8.67 13.17
N TYR A 39 0.33 7.75 12.91
CA TYR A 39 0.09 6.53 12.14
C TYR A 39 -0.94 5.62 12.83
N ARG A 40 -0.89 5.50 14.16
CA ARG A 40 -1.86 4.71 14.96
C ARG A 40 -3.32 5.14 14.83
N ARG A 41 -3.60 6.30 14.27
CA ARG A 41 -4.98 6.75 14.01
C ARG A 41 -5.62 6.07 12.81
N SER A 42 -4.82 5.50 11.93
CA SER A 42 -5.26 4.89 10.67
C SER A 42 -4.80 3.44 10.46
N CYS A 43 -3.92 2.92 11.31
CA CYS A 43 -3.47 1.53 11.24
C CYS A 43 -4.51 0.56 11.79
N THR A 44 -4.37 -0.71 11.44
CA THR A 44 -5.17 -1.82 11.96
C THR A 44 -4.50 -2.47 13.18
N LYS A 45 -5.15 -3.47 13.75
CA LYS A 45 -4.59 -4.30 14.83
C LYS A 45 -3.33 -5.08 14.44
N TYR A 46 -3.02 -5.17 13.14
CA TYR A 46 -1.87 -5.90 12.61
C TYR A 46 -0.57 -5.07 12.59
N TYR A 47 -0.65 -3.78 12.88
CA TYR A 47 0.53 -2.96 13.10
C TYR A 47 1.16 -3.31 14.46
N ASP A 48 2.40 -3.79 14.45
CA ASP A 48 3.12 -4.26 15.64
C ASP A 48 3.78 -3.14 16.48
N GLY A 49 3.65 -1.88 16.06
CA GLY A 49 4.24 -0.73 16.76
C GLY A 49 5.69 -0.48 16.41
N LYS A 50 6.25 -1.17 15.42
CA LYS A 50 7.65 -1.06 15.00
C LYS A 50 7.77 -0.44 13.61
N LEU A 51 8.89 0.27 13.39
CA LEU A 51 9.32 0.70 12.07
C LEU A 51 10.03 -0.45 11.36
N VAL A 52 9.80 -0.61 10.07
CA VAL A 52 10.68 -1.39 9.17
C VAL A 52 11.70 -0.46 8.55
N VAL A 53 12.99 -0.68 8.83
CA VAL A 53 14.10 0.06 8.22
C VAL A 53 14.29 -0.43 6.80
N LEU A 54 14.06 0.42 5.80
CA LEU A 54 14.26 0.05 4.40
C LEU A 54 14.55 1.29 3.53
N GLY A 55 15.42 1.14 2.54
CA GLY A 55 15.77 2.20 1.59
C GLY A 55 16.91 3.12 2.05
N HIS A 56 17.51 2.89 3.18
CA HIS A 56 18.57 3.75 3.74
C HIS A 56 19.87 3.66 2.94
N GLN A 57 20.28 2.45 2.52
CA GLN A 57 21.46 2.27 1.68
C GLN A 57 21.29 3.03 0.35
N GLY A 58 20.15 2.88 -0.32
CA GLY A 58 19.86 3.60 -1.55
C GLY A 58 19.88 5.11 -1.37
N ALA A 59 19.27 5.61 -0.29
CA ALA A 59 19.27 7.03 0.05
C ALA A 59 20.68 7.61 0.22
N VAL A 60 21.56 6.88 0.92
CA VAL A 60 22.98 7.32 1.10
C VAL A 60 23.72 7.32 -0.23
N MET A 61 23.52 6.29 -1.06
CA MET A 61 24.15 6.22 -2.39
C MET A 61 23.67 7.34 -3.31
N GLU A 62 22.38 7.68 -3.29
CA GLU A 62 21.84 8.84 -4.04
C GLU A 62 22.50 10.14 -3.59
N VAL A 63 22.69 10.35 -2.29
CA VAL A 63 23.38 11.54 -1.77
C VAL A 63 24.82 11.59 -2.29
N VAL A 64 25.55 10.48 -2.28
CA VAL A 64 26.91 10.41 -2.81
C VAL A 64 26.95 10.74 -4.30
N GLU A 65 26.06 10.17 -5.11
CA GLU A 65 25.98 10.45 -6.57
C GLU A 65 25.69 11.92 -6.86
N MET A 66 24.77 12.56 -6.11
CA MET A 66 24.47 13.99 -6.26
C MET A 66 25.69 14.86 -5.95
N TRP A 67 26.50 14.50 -4.96
CA TRP A 67 27.70 15.23 -4.59
C TRP A 67 28.88 14.91 -5.51
N ASP A 68 28.96 13.73 -6.11
CA ASP A 68 29.92 13.42 -7.16
C ASP A 68 29.79 14.37 -8.36
N ASP A 69 28.57 14.71 -8.75
CA ASP A 69 28.32 15.70 -9.80
C ASP A 69 28.81 17.10 -9.41
N PHE A 70 28.67 17.48 -8.14
CA PHE A 70 29.24 18.71 -7.59
C PHE A 70 30.77 18.71 -7.69
N PHE A 71 31.44 17.61 -7.29
CA PHE A 71 32.90 17.49 -7.31
C PHE A 71 33.49 17.45 -8.73
N LYS A 72 32.77 16.88 -9.69
CA LYS A 72 33.17 16.84 -11.12
C LYS A 72 33.01 18.18 -11.85
N MET A 73 32.19 19.08 -11.31
CA MET A 73 31.97 20.39 -11.90
C MET A 73 33.22 21.27 -11.71
N ASP A 74 33.48 22.20 -12.65
CA ASP A 74 34.51 23.24 -12.45
C ASP A 74 34.26 23.97 -11.12
N LYS A 75 35.28 24.09 -10.30
CA LYS A 75 35.20 24.68 -8.95
C LYS A 75 34.61 26.09 -8.96
N GLY A 76 35.07 26.94 -9.89
CA GLY A 76 34.58 28.32 -10.01
C GLY A 76 33.11 28.36 -10.37
N ILE A 77 32.66 27.47 -11.26
CA ILE A 77 31.24 27.31 -11.63
C ILE A 77 30.41 26.80 -10.44
N ALA A 78 30.87 25.76 -9.75
CA ALA A 78 30.15 25.16 -8.61
C ALA A 78 29.95 26.18 -7.49
N LEU A 79 31.03 26.86 -7.08
CA LEU A 79 31.01 27.89 -6.03
C LEU A 79 30.22 29.12 -6.45
N GLY A 80 30.39 29.59 -7.70
CA GLY A 80 29.65 30.71 -8.23
C GLY A 80 28.15 30.48 -8.28
N ARG A 81 27.69 29.28 -8.65
CA ARG A 81 26.27 28.91 -8.62
C ARG A 81 25.70 28.94 -7.21
N PHE A 82 26.43 28.37 -6.24
CA PHE A 82 25.99 28.38 -4.84
C PHE A 82 25.93 29.81 -4.29
N LYS A 83 26.98 30.60 -4.50
CA LYS A 83 27.06 32.00 -4.06
C LYS A 83 25.92 32.84 -4.63
N LEU A 84 25.71 32.77 -5.96
CA LEU A 84 24.65 33.52 -6.63
C LEU A 84 23.25 33.20 -6.08
N LEU A 85 22.97 31.91 -5.81
CA LEU A 85 21.70 31.52 -5.22
C LEU A 85 21.55 32.06 -3.80
N CYS A 86 22.59 31.94 -2.96
CA CYS A 86 22.56 32.46 -1.59
C CYS A 86 22.37 33.97 -1.56
N ASP A 87 23.09 34.72 -2.39
CA ASP A 87 22.95 36.17 -2.46
C ASP A 87 21.55 36.60 -2.90
N SER A 88 20.98 35.88 -3.87
CA SER A 88 19.59 36.10 -4.31
C SER A 88 18.58 35.76 -3.22
N TYR A 89 18.83 34.68 -2.47
CA TYR A 89 17.91 34.18 -1.44
C TYR A 89 17.93 35.06 -0.19
N PHE A 90 19.12 35.49 0.27
CA PHE A 90 19.27 36.33 1.46
C PHE A 90 19.19 37.81 1.16
N GLY A 91 19.30 38.22 -0.11
CA GLY A 91 19.21 39.61 -0.54
C GLY A 91 20.50 40.42 -0.35
N TYR A 92 21.60 39.81 0.10
CA TYR A 92 22.91 40.44 0.26
C TYR A 92 24.03 39.39 0.41
N ASP A 93 25.27 39.80 0.37
CA ASP A 93 26.47 38.97 0.51
C ASP A 93 26.65 38.51 1.97
N LEU A 94 25.87 37.48 2.34
CA LEU A 94 25.90 36.88 3.69
C LEU A 94 26.79 35.64 3.75
N ILE A 95 26.63 34.74 2.79
CA ILE A 95 27.23 33.41 2.85
C ILE A 95 28.56 33.38 2.13
N GLN A 96 29.63 33.02 2.85
CA GLN A 96 30.96 32.82 2.29
C GLN A 96 31.13 31.38 1.78
N VAL A 97 31.89 31.19 0.72
CA VAL A 97 32.06 29.88 0.05
C VAL A 97 33.35 29.16 0.42
N ASP A 98 34.15 29.67 1.35
CA ASP A 98 35.47 29.10 1.71
C ASP A 98 35.38 27.65 2.19
N ARG A 99 34.40 27.35 3.02
CA ARG A 99 34.20 25.97 3.54
C ARG A 99 33.75 25.02 2.43
N LEU A 100 32.86 25.45 1.54
CA LEU A 100 32.44 24.71 0.36
C LEU A 100 33.56 24.53 -0.65
N SER A 101 34.44 25.56 -0.77
CA SER A 101 35.66 25.50 -1.58
C SER A 101 36.64 24.43 -1.10
N LYS A 102 36.87 24.36 0.22
CA LYS A 102 37.71 23.31 0.82
C LYS A 102 37.09 21.92 0.62
N LEU A 103 35.78 21.80 0.70
CA LEU A 103 35.08 20.53 0.42
C LEU A 103 35.26 20.10 -1.04
N HIS A 104 35.13 21.03 -1.99
CA HIS A 104 35.35 20.76 -3.40
C HIS A 104 36.79 20.28 -3.69
N ASP A 105 37.79 20.84 -2.99
CA ASP A 105 39.19 20.41 -3.11
C ASP A 105 39.42 18.97 -2.63
N LEU A 106 38.62 18.47 -1.70
CA LEU A 106 38.67 17.06 -1.26
C LEU A 106 38.17 16.10 -2.34
N GLY A 107 37.20 16.51 -3.12
CA GLY A 107 36.63 15.69 -4.18
C GLY A 107 35.74 14.52 -3.70
N TYR A 108 35.34 14.50 -2.42
CA TYR A 108 34.43 13.49 -1.84
C TYR A 108 33.74 14.02 -0.58
N LEU A 109 32.68 13.35 -0.13
CA LEU A 109 32.00 13.62 1.15
C LEU A 109 32.78 12.99 2.32
N PRO A 110 33.40 13.77 3.21
CA PRO A 110 34.16 13.25 4.34
C PRO A 110 33.24 12.92 5.52
N LEU A 111 32.38 11.93 5.32
CA LEU A 111 31.37 11.50 6.28
C LEU A 111 31.46 10.00 6.56
N GLU A 112 31.16 9.63 7.79
CA GLU A 112 30.85 8.27 8.20
C GLU A 112 29.35 8.19 8.45
N ILE A 113 28.66 7.35 7.70
CA ILE A 113 27.23 7.11 7.84
C ILE A 113 27.04 5.62 8.11
N ARG A 114 26.33 5.31 9.20
CA ARG A 114 25.97 3.94 9.58
C ARG A 114 24.46 3.83 9.68
N THR A 115 23.91 2.71 9.27
CA THR A 115 22.49 2.39 9.37
C THR A 115 22.32 0.99 9.91
N LEU A 116 21.18 0.72 10.51
CA LEU A 116 20.76 -0.64 10.81
C LEU A 116 20.55 -1.41 9.51
N ASP A 117 20.59 -2.72 9.59
CA ASP A 117 20.36 -3.59 8.43
C ASP A 117 18.96 -3.36 7.83
N GLU A 118 18.91 -3.39 6.51
CA GLU A 118 17.67 -3.29 5.76
C GLU A 118 16.72 -4.44 6.14
N GLY A 119 15.46 -4.12 6.40
CA GLY A 119 14.46 -5.06 6.90
C GLY A 119 14.38 -5.17 8.42
N SER A 120 15.29 -4.54 9.17
CA SER A 120 15.22 -4.51 10.64
C SER A 120 13.92 -3.88 11.14
N LYS A 121 13.33 -4.48 12.17
CA LYS A 121 12.17 -3.93 12.87
C LYS A 121 12.60 -3.28 14.19
N VAL A 122 12.30 -2.00 14.34
CA VAL A 122 12.75 -1.22 15.51
C VAL A 122 11.61 -0.51 16.21
N ASN A 123 11.71 -0.40 17.53
CA ASN A 123 10.78 0.39 18.33
C ASN A 123 10.96 1.90 18.07
N MET A 124 9.88 2.67 18.26
CA MET A 124 9.98 4.11 18.24
C MET A 124 10.99 4.60 19.30
N GLY A 125 11.78 5.61 18.93
CA GLY A 125 12.84 6.16 19.77
C GLY A 125 14.23 5.53 19.57
N VAL A 126 14.34 4.45 18.82
CA VAL A 126 15.64 3.84 18.46
C VAL A 126 16.21 4.54 17.22
N PRO A 127 17.45 5.08 17.26
CA PRO A 127 18.12 5.61 16.08
C PRO A 127 18.34 4.53 15.01
N VAL A 128 18.01 4.87 13.76
CA VAL A 128 18.13 3.95 12.62
C VAL A 128 19.29 4.29 11.70
N LEU A 129 19.82 5.52 11.80
CA LEU A 129 20.99 5.96 11.06
C LEU A 129 21.77 6.97 11.91
N THR A 130 23.09 6.89 11.86
CA THR A 130 24.00 7.90 12.41
C THR A 130 24.88 8.49 11.32
N ILE A 131 25.21 9.77 11.45
CA ILE A 131 26.07 10.51 10.53
C ILE A 131 27.07 11.35 11.31
N ARG A 132 28.35 11.28 10.92
CA ARG A 132 29.46 12.03 11.53
C ARG A 132 30.46 12.46 10.47
N ASN A 133 31.06 13.66 10.63
CA ASN A 133 32.19 14.06 9.78
C ASN A 133 33.48 13.34 10.20
N THR A 134 34.31 13.01 9.19
CA THR A 134 35.61 12.35 9.37
C THR A 134 36.80 13.34 9.33
N ILE A 135 36.56 14.57 8.88
CA ILE A 135 37.56 15.65 8.78
C ILE A 135 37.01 16.89 9.49
N ALA A 136 37.81 17.51 10.35
CA ALA A 136 37.39 18.61 11.24
C ALA A 136 36.68 19.76 10.49
N HIS A 137 37.21 20.26 9.38
CA HIS A 137 36.56 21.37 8.66
C HIS A 137 35.26 21.04 7.92
N ALA A 138 34.82 19.77 7.96
CA ALA A 138 33.58 19.30 7.34
C ALA A 138 32.43 19.08 8.35
N PHE A 139 32.57 19.49 9.61
CA PHE A 139 31.57 19.31 10.68
C PHE A 139 30.18 19.85 10.29
N TRP A 140 30.12 20.93 9.55
CA TRP A 140 28.90 21.60 9.13
C TRP A 140 28.02 20.76 8.17
N LEU A 141 28.65 19.82 7.41
CA LEU A 141 27.94 18.95 6.48
C LEU A 141 26.89 18.07 7.16
N VAL A 142 27.17 17.62 8.38
CA VAL A 142 26.30 16.67 9.11
C VAL A 142 24.88 17.20 9.22
N ASN A 143 24.70 18.46 9.64
CA ASN A 143 23.38 19.07 9.74
C ASN A 143 22.91 19.73 8.43
N PHE A 144 23.82 20.05 7.52
CA PHE A 144 23.48 20.55 6.19
C PHE A 144 22.76 19.49 5.37
N LEU A 145 23.17 18.22 5.46
CA LEU A 145 22.56 17.08 4.78
C LEU A 145 21.30 16.53 5.45
N GLU A 146 20.93 17.03 6.62
CA GLU A 146 19.72 16.59 7.33
C GLU A 146 18.48 16.57 6.42
N THR A 147 18.30 17.63 5.62
CA THR A 147 17.12 17.80 4.77
C THR A 147 17.03 16.71 3.71
N VAL A 148 18.12 16.49 2.95
CA VAL A 148 18.13 15.50 1.88
C VAL A 148 18.08 14.07 2.43
N ILE A 149 18.83 13.77 3.49
CA ILE A 149 18.80 12.45 4.14
C ILE A 149 17.40 12.16 4.67
N SER A 150 16.75 13.15 5.35
CA SER A 150 15.37 12.96 5.81
C SER A 150 14.43 12.66 4.65
N ASN A 151 14.49 13.44 3.56
CA ASN A 151 13.60 13.27 2.41
C ASN A 151 13.72 11.89 1.76
N LEU A 152 14.94 11.36 1.67
CA LEU A 152 15.20 10.10 0.97
C LEU A 152 14.90 8.86 1.83
N THR A 153 14.95 8.96 3.18
CA THR A 153 14.88 7.81 4.09
C THR A 153 13.50 7.54 4.68
N TRP A 154 12.73 8.60 5.04
CA TRP A 154 11.48 8.40 5.76
C TRP A 154 10.42 7.67 4.93
N LYS A 155 10.35 7.94 3.62
CA LYS A 155 9.30 7.43 2.73
C LYS A 155 9.39 5.92 2.51
N PRO A 156 10.53 5.35 2.07
CA PRO A 156 10.65 3.92 1.86
C PRO A 156 10.44 3.13 3.16
N SER A 157 10.97 3.60 4.29
CA SER A 157 10.74 2.94 5.58
C SER A 157 9.29 3.00 6.04
N THR A 158 8.59 4.13 5.82
CA THR A 158 7.16 4.23 6.13
C THR A 158 6.34 3.31 5.22
N ALA A 159 6.63 3.29 3.92
CA ALA A 159 5.97 2.38 2.97
C ALA A 159 6.21 0.91 3.32
N ALA A 160 7.44 0.54 3.71
CA ALA A 160 7.77 -0.81 4.17
C ALA A 160 7.02 -1.20 5.46
N THR A 161 6.83 -0.25 6.37
CA THR A 161 6.06 -0.47 7.61
C THR A 161 4.58 -0.73 7.30
N ILE A 162 3.99 0.05 6.40
CA ILE A 162 2.61 -0.16 5.93
C ILE A 162 2.49 -1.52 5.20
N ALA A 163 3.44 -1.83 4.32
CA ALA A 163 3.45 -3.11 3.61
C ALA A 163 3.59 -4.31 4.57
N ALA A 164 4.36 -4.16 5.65
CA ALA A 164 4.47 -5.18 6.69
C ALA A 164 3.16 -5.39 7.47
N GLU A 165 2.36 -4.34 7.68
CA GLU A 165 1.03 -4.43 8.27
C GLU A 165 0.07 -5.22 7.36
N TYR A 166 0.03 -4.91 6.04
CA TYR A 166 -0.72 -5.74 5.07
C TYR A 166 -0.25 -7.18 5.11
N ARG A 167 1.07 -7.41 5.10
CA ARG A 167 1.64 -8.76 5.12
C ARG A 167 1.20 -9.56 6.34
N ALA A 168 1.22 -8.96 7.53
CA ALA A 168 0.79 -9.60 8.75
C ALA A 168 -0.70 -9.99 8.69
N MET A 169 -1.54 -9.05 8.24
CA MET A 169 -2.98 -9.26 8.06
C MET A 169 -3.27 -10.38 7.06
N LEU A 170 -2.72 -10.31 5.87
CA LEU A 170 -2.95 -11.29 4.80
C LEU A 170 -2.46 -12.68 5.21
N THR A 171 -1.34 -12.76 5.94
CA THR A 171 -0.81 -14.02 6.47
C THR A 171 -1.74 -14.63 7.51
N ASP A 172 -2.28 -13.84 8.44
CA ASP A 172 -3.25 -14.32 9.45
C ASP A 172 -4.50 -14.91 8.78
N TYR A 173 -5.09 -14.18 7.83
CA TYR A 173 -6.26 -14.68 7.11
C TYR A 173 -5.94 -15.86 6.20
N ALA A 174 -4.76 -15.94 5.60
CA ALA A 174 -4.33 -17.09 4.82
C ALA A 174 -4.29 -18.36 5.70
N ILE A 175 -3.70 -18.26 6.90
CA ILE A 175 -3.64 -19.37 7.86
C ILE A 175 -5.05 -19.77 8.31
N ARG A 176 -5.89 -18.82 8.68
CA ARG A 176 -7.26 -19.06 9.16
C ARG A 176 -8.17 -19.67 8.12
N THR A 177 -7.97 -19.35 6.84
CA THR A 177 -8.83 -19.78 5.73
C THR A 177 -8.21 -20.88 4.87
N GLY A 178 -7.02 -21.39 5.23
CA GLY A 178 -6.34 -22.45 4.50
C GLY A 178 -5.84 -22.03 3.11
N THR A 179 -5.66 -20.73 2.86
CA THR A 179 -5.01 -20.21 1.66
C THR A 179 -3.51 -20.51 1.71
N ALA A 180 -2.90 -20.94 0.60
CA ALA A 180 -1.46 -21.17 0.52
C ALA A 180 -0.68 -19.87 0.78
N LEU A 181 0.37 -19.94 1.63
CA LEU A 181 1.13 -18.75 2.04
C LEU A 181 1.88 -18.08 0.87
N GLU A 182 2.18 -18.83 -0.17
CA GLU A 182 2.80 -18.33 -1.40
C GLU A 182 1.91 -17.29 -2.11
N VAL A 183 0.58 -17.43 -2.02
CA VAL A 183 -0.40 -16.49 -2.58
C VAL A 183 -0.24 -15.12 -1.94
N VAL A 184 0.08 -15.04 -0.64
CA VAL A 184 0.27 -13.78 0.07
C VAL A 184 1.40 -12.93 -0.54
N ASN A 185 2.40 -13.55 -1.19
CA ASN A 185 3.52 -12.83 -1.81
C ASN A 185 3.07 -11.86 -2.92
N ILE A 186 1.93 -12.13 -3.56
CA ILE A 186 1.39 -11.34 -4.67
C ILE A 186 0.01 -10.74 -4.35
N GLN A 187 -0.55 -11.04 -3.18
CA GLN A 187 -1.94 -10.72 -2.84
C GLN A 187 -2.18 -9.21 -2.67
N ALA A 188 -1.18 -8.44 -2.22
CA ALA A 188 -1.18 -6.99 -2.32
C ALA A 188 -0.32 -6.56 -3.50
N HIS A 189 -0.92 -5.90 -4.49
CA HIS A 189 -0.28 -5.42 -5.70
C HIS A 189 -0.24 -3.90 -5.73
N SER A 190 0.93 -3.28 -5.89
CA SER A 190 1.07 -1.82 -5.91
C SER A 190 0.67 -1.23 -7.26
N PHE A 191 -0.32 -0.32 -7.23
CA PHE A 191 -0.75 0.53 -8.35
C PHE A 191 -0.46 2.02 -8.08
N ALA A 192 0.47 2.32 -7.17
CA ALA A 192 0.62 3.65 -6.58
C ALA A 192 1.30 4.69 -7.49
N ASP A 193 2.11 4.28 -8.46
CA ASP A 193 3.08 5.13 -9.17
C ASP A 193 2.52 6.48 -9.65
N ARG A 194 1.40 6.44 -10.39
CA ARG A 194 0.81 7.64 -11.01
C ARG A 194 0.31 8.69 -10.01
N GLY A 195 0.09 8.33 -8.76
CA GLY A 195 -0.40 9.22 -7.72
C GLY A 195 0.66 9.64 -6.69
N MET A 196 1.93 9.28 -6.90
CA MET A 196 3.04 9.69 -6.03
C MET A 196 3.55 11.09 -6.38
N SER A 197 4.41 11.66 -5.52
CA SER A 197 4.93 13.03 -5.65
C SER A 197 6.05 13.19 -6.70
N GLY A 198 6.17 12.25 -7.60
CA GLY A 198 7.12 12.22 -8.70
C GLY A 198 7.75 10.85 -8.90
N PRO A 199 8.47 10.62 -10.02
CA PRO A 199 9.03 9.30 -10.35
C PRO A 199 9.98 8.75 -9.27
N GLU A 200 10.81 9.59 -8.68
CA GLU A 200 11.76 9.20 -7.65
C GLU A 200 11.03 8.81 -6.34
N ASP A 201 9.97 9.53 -5.98
CA ASP A 201 9.13 9.20 -4.82
C ASP A 201 8.37 7.87 -5.06
N ALA A 202 7.86 7.67 -6.27
CA ALA A 202 7.23 6.43 -6.68
C ALA A 202 8.19 5.24 -6.56
N ALA A 203 9.41 5.36 -7.08
CA ALA A 203 10.42 4.31 -7.02
C ALA A 203 10.80 3.93 -5.58
N ARG A 204 11.04 4.93 -4.71
CA ARG A 204 11.40 4.72 -3.29
C ARG A 204 10.23 4.13 -2.48
N SER A 205 9.03 4.64 -2.68
CA SER A 205 7.82 4.13 -2.03
C SER A 205 7.52 2.70 -2.46
N GLY A 206 7.61 2.43 -3.77
CA GLY A 206 7.48 1.09 -4.32
C GLY A 206 8.55 0.13 -3.79
N PHE A 207 9.79 0.61 -3.58
CA PHE A 207 10.84 -0.20 -2.95
C PHE A 207 10.44 -0.61 -1.51
N GLY A 208 9.80 0.30 -0.76
CA GLY A 208 9.20 -0.05 0.53
C GLY A 208 8.15 -1.15 0.43
N HIS A 209 7.27 -1.09 -0.58
CA HIS A 209 6.25 -2.11 -0.83
C HIS A 209 6.85 -3.49 -1.14
N VAL A 210 7.85 -3.54 -2.04
CA VAL A 210 8.46 -4.82 -2.43
C VAL A 210 9.36 -5.44 -1.35
N GLY A 211 9.58 -4.77 -0.24
CA GLY A 211 10.11 -5.38 0.98
C GLY A 211 9.20 -6.46 1.59
N SER A 212 7.90 -6.45 1.24
CA SER A 212 6.91 -7.42 1.73
C SER A 212 6.20 -8.20 0.62
N PHE A 213 6.08 -7.66 -0.61
CA PHE A 213 5.30 -8.23 -1.71
C PHE A 213 6.06 -8.20 -3.03
N LEU A 214 5.69 -9.11 -3.94
CA LEU A 214 6.23 -9.15 -5.30
C LEU A 214 5.34 -8.40 -6.31
N GLY A 215 4.05 -8.24 -6.02
CA GLY A 215 3.10 -7.61 -6.94
C GLY A 215 3.31 -6.09 -7.03
N SER A 216 3.72 -5.58 -8.19
CA SER A 216 3.89 -4.14 -8.42
C SER A 216 3.96 -3.81 -9.91
N ASP A 217 3.28 -2.73 -10.31
CA ASP A 217 3.35 -2.17 -11.67
C ASP A 217 4.50 -1.15 -11.84
N SER A 218 5.31 -0.94 -10.79
CA SER A 218 6.37 0.05 -10.79
C SER A 218 7.66 -0.44 -11.44
N LEU A 219 7.91 -0.04 -12.69
CA LEU A 219 9.21 -0.24 -13.34
C LEU A 219 10.31 0.58 -12.66
N GLY A 220 9.99 1.77 -12.14
CA GLY A 220 10.93 2.62 -11.40
C GLY A 220 11.45 1.94 -10.13
N THR A 221 10.61 1.18 -9.43
CA THR A 221 10.99 0.38 -8.26
C THR A 221 12.03 -0.70 -8.62
N VAL A 222 11.82 -1.41 -9.72
CA VAL A 222 12.77 -2.43 -10.19
C VAL A 222 14.11 -1.80 -10.53
N LEU A 223 14.10 -0.67 -11.24
CA LEU A 223 15.31 0.07 -11.58
C LEU A 223 16.05 0.54 -10.32
N TYR A 224 15.34 1.10 -9.33
CA TYR A 224 15.92 1.53 -8.05
C TYR A 224 16.58 0.37 -7.30
N ALA A 225 15.92 -0.78 -7.22
CA ALA A 225 16.46 -1.97 -6.59
C ALA A 225 17.70 -2.51 -7.32
N GLN A 226 17.72 -2.49 -8.64
CA GLN A 226 18.89 -2.90 -9.43
C GLN A 226 20.07 -1.95 -9.25
N GLN A 227 19.82 -0.64 -9.28
CA GLN A 227 20.87 0.37 -9.19
C GLN A 227 21.55 0.38 -7.82
N TYR A 228 20.76 0.41 -6.74
CA TYR A 228 21.29 0.64 -5.39
C TYR A 228 21.46 -0.62 -4.56
N TYR A 229 20.79 -1.71 -4.92
CA TYR A 229 20.83 -2.98 -4.16
C TYR A 229 21.34 -4.16 -4.97
N LYS A 230 21.74 -3.93 -6.22
CA LYS A 230 22.22 -4.99 -7.14
C LYS A 230 21.23 -6.16 -7.24
N ALA A 231 19.95 -5.84 -7.13
CA ALA A 231 18.89 -6.84 -7.14
C ALA A 231 18.86 -7.57 -8.49
N GLY A 232 18.63 -8.87 -8.43
CA GLY A 232 18.48 -9.73 -9.61
C GLY A 232 17.07 -9.67 -10.22
N ASN A 233 16.66 -10.78 -10.83
CA ASN A 233 15.32 -10.94 -11.39
C ASN A 233 14.25 -11.09 -10.29
N PHE A 234 13.00 -10.76 -10.62
CA PHE A 234 11.83 -10.94 -9.76
C PHE A 234 11.85 -10.17 -8.43
N VAL A 235 12.41 -8.96 -8.43
CA VAL A 235 12.25 -8.00 -7.31
C VAL A 235 10.79 -7.57 -7.20
N ALA A 236 10.17 -7.34 -8.36
CA ALA A 236 8.75 -7.08 -8.50
C ALA A 236 8.24 -7.78 -9.77
N CYS A 237 6.95 -8.07 -9.81
CA CYS A 237 6.32 -8.67 -10.99
C CYS A 237 4.95 -8.04 -11.26
N SER A 238 4.60 -7.97 -12.53
CA SER A 238 3.29 -7.63 -13.04
C SER A 238 2.88 -8.61 -14.13
N VAL A 239 1.66 -8.49 -14.62
CA VAL A 239 1.06 -9.35 -15.64
C VAL A 239 0.47 -8.50 -16.77
N PRO A 240 0.29 -9.05 -17.98
CA PRO A 240 -0.50 -8.38 -19.01
C PRO A 240 -1.88 -8.01 -18.45
N ALA A 241 -2.21 -6.72 -18.53
CA ALA A 241 -3.46 -6.18 -18.02
C ALA A 241 -4.03 -5.14 -18.97
N THR A 242 -5.36 -5.08 -19.08
CA THR A 242 -6.03 -4.00 -19.81
C THR A 242 -6.24 -2.78 -18.90
N GLU A 243 -6.50 -1.64 -19.54
CA GLU A 243 -7.05 -0.44 -18.91
C GLU A 243 -8.31 -0.01 -19.65
N HIS A 244 -9.09 0.93 -19.09
CA HIS A 244 -10.37 1.37 -19.67
C HIS A 244 -10.23 1.86 -21.11
N ALA A 245 -9.19 2.65 -21.44
CA ALA A 245 -8.99 3.13 -22.81
C ALA A 245 -8.80 1.98 -23.81
N VAL A 246 -8.09 0.92 -23.43
CA VAL A 246 -7.90 -0.27 -24.26
C VAL A 246 -9.21 -1.05 -24.40
N SER A 247 -9.91 -1.30 -23.30
CA SER A 247 -11.15 -2.08 -23.30
C SER A 247 -12.26 -1.34 -24.04
N THR A 248 -12.54 -0.09 -23.67
CA THR A 248 -13.66 0.68 -24.27
C THR A 248 -13.48 0.91 -25.77
N SER A 249 -12.27 1.27 -26.23
CA SER A 249 -12.05 1.48 -27.67
C SER A 249 -12.26 0.22 -28.50
N ASN A 250 -11.83 -0.96 -28.00
CA ASN A 250 -12.03 -2.20 -28.72
C ASN A 250 -13.48 -2.70 -28.65
N ILE A 251 -14.13 -2.59 -27.50
CA ILE A 251 -15.54 -2.98 -27.34
C ILE A 251 -16.42 -2.15 -28.29
N LEU A 252 -16.29 -0.82 -28.28
CA LEU A 252 -17.08 0.05 -29.13
C LEU A 252 -16.81 -0.18 -30.62
N ARG A 253 -15.55 -0.41 -31.01
CA ARG A 253 -15.20 -0.77 -32.39
C ARG A 253 -15.87 -2.09 -32.81
N ILE A 254 -15.80 -3.12 -31.99
CA ILE A 254 -16.41 -4.42 -32.31
C ILE A 254 -17.93 -4.31 -32.36
N GLU A 255 -18.55 -3.57 -31.43
CA GLU A 255 -20.00 -3.32 -31.43
C GLU A 255 -20.44 -2.70 -32.78
N GLU A 256 -19.74 -1.66 -33.26
CA GLU A 256 -20.01 -1.02 -34.57
C GLU A 256 -19.80 -2.00 -35.73
N GLU A 257 -18.70 -2.76 -35.74
CA GLU A 257 -18.40 -3.76 -36.78
C GLU A 257 -19.45 -4.89 -36.83
N LEU A 258 -19.97 -5.32 -35.68
CA LEU A 258 -21.05 -6.30 -35.59
C LEU A 258 -22.36 -5.74 -36.16
N ASP A 259 -22.68 -4.48 -35.83
CA ASP A 259 -23.89 -3.81 -36.31
C ASP A 259 -23.86 -3.61 -37.84
N GLU A 260 -22.70 -3.24 -38.39
CA GLU A 260 -22.47 -3.12 -39.83
C GLU A 260 -22.30 -4.45 -40.56
N ASN A 261 -22.26 -5.57 -39.84
CA ASN A 261 -21.97 -6.93 -40.36
C ASN A 261 -20.62 -7.05 -41.08
N VAL A 262 -19.62 -6.31 -40.62
CA VAL A 262 -18.24 -6.35 -41.19
C VAL A 262 -17.23 -6.97 -40.23
N TYR A 263 -17.65 -7.36 -39.02
CA TYR A 263 -16.75 -7.98 -38.03
C TYR A 263 -16.19 -9.31 -38.54
N ALA A 264 -14.86 -9.44 -38.45
CA ALA A 264 -14.13 -10.64 -38.91
C ALA A 264 -13.81 -11.54 -37.71
N PHE A 265 -14.54 -12.63 -37.56
CA PHE A 265 -14.25 -13.64 -36.56
C PHE A 265 -12.90 -14.32 -36.79
N VAL A 266 -12.10 -14.48 -35.73
CA VAL A 266 -10.76 -15.07 -35.83
C VAL A 266 -10.77 -16.59 -36.05
N ASN A 267 -11.86 -17.26 -35.64
CA ASN A 267 -12.07 -18.70 -35.83
C ASN A 267 -13.54 -19.09 -35.62
N ASN A 268 -13.85 -20.37 -35.91
CA ASN A 268 -15.20 -20.92 -35.77
C ASN A 268 -15.70 -20.90 -34.30
N GLU A 269 -14.81 -21.12 -33.32
CA GLU A 269 -15.21 -21.12 -31.92
C GLU A 269 -15.72 -19.73 -31.49
N GLN A 270 -15.06 -18.65 -31.90
CA GLN A 270 -15.54 -17.28 -31.63
C GLN A 270 -16.92 -17.04 -32.27
N TYR A 271 -17.09 -17.51 -33.51
CA TYR A 271 -18.38 -17.42 -34.22
C TYR A 271 -19.48 -18.22 -33.50
N ASP A 272 -19.17 -19.42 -33.00
CA ASP A 272 -20.12 -20.26 -32.27
C ASP A 272 -20.55 -19.59 -30.94
N ILE A 273 -19.62 -18.94 -30.23
CA ILE A 273 -19.90 -18.15 -29.03
C ILE A 273 -20.84 -16.98 -29.38
N TYR A 274 -20.47 -16.19 -30.38
CA TYR A 274 -21.29 -15.09 -30.88
C TYR A 274 -22.71 -15.54 -31.23
N SER A 275 -22.84 -16.61 -32.02
CA SER A 275 -24.15 -17.13 -32.46
C SER A 275 -25.02 -17.58 -31.29
N LYS A 276 -24.44 -18.16 -30.24
CA LYS A 276 -25.15 -18.51 -29.01
C LYS A 276 -25.65 -17.27 -28.26
N MET A 277 -24.79 -16.25 -28.13
CA MET A 277 -25.14 -14.99 -27.44
C MET A 277 -26.29 -14.27 -28.17
N VAL A 278 -26.22 -14.15 -29.50
CA VAL A 278 -27.30 -13.58 -30.31
C VAL A 278 -28.58 -14.43 -30.19
N GLY A 279 -28.47 -15.76 -30.20
CA GLY A 279 -29.61 -16.67 -30.03
C GLY A 279 -30.30 -16.55 -28.67
N ASN A 280 -29.57 -16.08 -27.65
CA ASN A 280 -30.09 -15.81 -26.31
C ASN A 280 -30.51 -14.35 -26.08
N ASP A 281 -30.52 -13.53 -27.12
CA ASP A 281 -30.91 -12.10 -27.07
C ASP A 281 -30.06 -11.27 -26.09
N GLU A 282 -28.74 -11.57 -26.01
CA GLU A 282 -27.82 -10.82 -25.16
C GLU A 282 -27.59 -9.40 -25.71
N ASP A 283 -27.26 -8.48 -24.81
CA ASP A 283 -26.97 -7.09 -25.15
C ASP A 283 -25.79 -6.98 -26.14
N PRO A 284 -25.91 -6.22 -27.26
CA PRO A 284 -24.87 -6.10 -28.28
C PRO A 284 -23.50 -5.66 -27.73
N ARG A 285 -23.49 -4.79 -26.70
CA ARG A 285 -22.25 -4.35 -26.06
C ARG A 285 -21.60 -5.46 -25.25
N LEU A 286 -22.39 -6.27 -24.54
CA LEU A 286 -21.90 -7.45 -23.84
C LEU A 286 -21.33 -8.47 -24.84
N ILE A 287 -21.99 -8.66 -25.99
CA ILE A 287 -21.47 -9.50 -27.06
C ILE A 287 -20.10 -8.99 -27.54
N ALA A 288 -20.00 -7.69 -27.84
CA ALA A 288 -18.74 -7.07 -28.27
C ALA A 288 -17.63 -7.21 -27.24
N GLU A 289 -17.94 -7.07 -25.96
CA GLU A 289 -17.00 -7.23 -24.84
C GLU A 289 -16.49 -8.67 -24.74
N ILE A 290 -17.37 -9.66 -24.89
CA ILE A 290 -16.99 -11.07 -24.89
C ILE A 290 -16.15 -11.41 -26.13
N MET A 291 -16.44 -10.87 -27.30
CA MET A 291 -15.61 -11.05 -28.51
C MET A 291 -14.21 -10.46 -28.30
N PHE A 292 -14.10 -9.27 -27.73
CA PHE A 292 -12.82 -8.65 -27.39
C PHE A 292 -12.03 -9.48 -26.39
N LEU A 293 -12.66 -9.94 -25.30
CA LEU A 293 -12.00 -10.74 -24.27
C LEU A 293 -11.51 -12.08 -24.84
N TYR A 294 -12.27 -12.69 -25.75
CA TYR A 294 -11.84 -13.89 -26.49
C TYR A 294 -10.57 -13.62 -27.30
N GLU A 295 -10.52 -12.52 -28.07
CA GLU A 295 -9.34 -12.13 -28.84
C GLU A 295 -8.11 -11.89 -27.96
N LEU A 296 -8.29 -11.24 -26.79
CA LEU A 296 -7.21 -11.04 -25.83
C LEU A 296 -6.66 -12.35 -25.31
N MET A 297 -7.53 -13.32 -24.99
CA MET A 297 -7.09 -14.64 -24.53
C MET A 297 -6.32 -15.41 -25.60
N LEU A 298 -6.59 -15.20 -26.88
CA LEU A 298 -5.80 -15.75 -27.98
C LEU A 298 -4.44 -15.05 -28.14
N LYS A 299 -4.38 -13.74 -27.90
CA LYS A 299 -3.11 -12.96 -27.94
C LYS A 299 -2.20 -13.31 -26.75
N PHE A 300 -2.78 -13.59 -25.59
CA PHE A 300 -2.09 -13.96 -24.36
C PHE A 300 -2.57 -15.34 -23.87
N PRO A 301 -2.20 -16.42 -24.57
CA PRO A 301 -2.81 -17.74 -24.38
C PRO A 301 -2.37 -18.45 -23.10
N VAL A 302 -1.26 -18.03 -22.49
CA VAL A 302 -0.67 -18.68 -21.32
C VAL A 302 -0.43 -17.67 -20.19
N GLY A 303 -0.32 -18.17 -18.97
CA GLY A 303 -0.08 -17.36 -17.78
C GLY A 303 -1.30 -16.53 -17.37
N ILE A 304 -1.05 -15.54 -16.53
CA ILE A 304 -2.09 -14.64 -16.02
C ILE A 304 -2.37 -13.54 -17.05
N LEU A 305 -3.65 -13.28 -17.28
CA LEU A 305 -4.17 -12.11 -18.01
C LEU A 305 -5.16 -11.39 -17.09
N SER A 306 -4.96 -10.10 -16.84
CA SER A 306 -5.88 -9.28 -16.07
C SER A 306 -6.75 -8.41 -17.00
N TYR A 307 -8.05 -8.40 -16.72
CA TYR A 307 -9.05 -7.69 -17.54
C TYR A 307 -9.81 -6.68 -16.68
N VAL A 308 -9.80 -5.38 -17.06
CA VAL A 308 -10.65 -4.36 -16.46
C VAL A 308 -12.08 -4.59 -16.93
N ALA A 309 -12.98 -4.81 -15.98
CA ALA A 309 -14.26 -5.46 -16.23
C ALA A 309 -15.49 -4.56 -16.02
N ASP A 310 -15.25 -3.32 -15.61
CA ASP A 310 -16.32 -2.35 -15.26
C ASP A 310 -16.38 -1.17 -16.23
N SER A 311 -15.98 -1.39 -17.49
CA SER A 311 -16.11 -0.37 -18.53
C SER A 311 -17.57 -0.02 -18.82
N PHE A 312 -18.47 -0.99 -18.64
CA PHE A 312 -19.92 -0.84 -18.86
C PHE A 312 -20.72 -1.55 -17.76
N ASP A 313 -21.10 -2.81 -17.96
CA ASP A 313 -21.90 -3.61 -17.02
C ASP A 313 -21.06 -4.73 -16.39
N PHE A 314 -20.46 -4.44 -15.25
CA PHE A 314 -19.61 -5.42 -14.52
C PHE A 314 -20.38 -6.68 -14.16
N TYR A 315 -21.56 -6.53 -13.57
CA TYR A 315 -22.35 -7.68 -13.12
C TYR A 315 -22.93 -8.48 -14.28
N GLY A 316 -23.33 -7.81 -15.36
CA GLY A 316 -23.72 -8.47 -16.61
C GLY A 316 -22.58 -9.27 -17.23
N LEU A 317 -21.36 -8.70 -17.25
CA LEU A 317 -20.18 -9.40 -17.74
C LEU A 317 -19.91 -10.68 -16.94
N ILE A 318 -19.81 -10.60 -15.60
CA ILE A 318 -19.46 -11.78 -14.80
C ILE A 318 -20.57 -12.82 -14.75
N SER A 319 -21.85 -12.44 -14.71
CA SER A 319 -22.97 -13.37 -14.54
C SER A 319 -23.52 -13.94 -15.85
N ARG A 320 -23.58 -13.14 -16.92
CA ARG A 320 -24.14 -13.52 -18.21
C ARG A 320 -23.08 -13.72 -19.30
N GLY A 321 -22.04 -12.90 -19.31
CA GLY A 321 -20.98 -12.94 -20.35
C GLY A 321 -19.97 -14.06 -20.16
N LEU A 322 -19.31 -14.14 -18.98
CA LEU A 322 -18.25 -15.14 -18.73
C LEU A 322 -18.68 -16.60 -18.85
N PRO A 323 -19.94 -16.99 -18.59
CA PRO A 323 -20.40 -18.36 -18.87
C PRO A 323 -20.14 -18.82 -20.31
N TYR A 324 -20.23 -17.93 -21.31
CA TYR A 324 -19.90 -18.26 -22.70
C TYR A 324 -18.43 -18.53 -22.95
N LEU A 325 -17.55 -17.99 -22.11
CA LEU A 325 -16.10 -18.19 -22.19
C LEU A 325 -15.57 -19.24 -21.21
N LYS A 326 -16.44 -19.90 -20.42
CA LYS A 326 -16.01 -20.83 -19.36
C LYS A 326 -15.01 -21.86 -19.86
N GLU A 327 -15.30 -22.56 -20.96
CA GLU A 327 -14.42 -23.61 -21.51
C GLU A 327 -13.09 -23.02 -22.02
N VAL A 328 -13.11 -21.80 -22.55
CA VAL A 328 -11.90 -21.10 -23.01
C VAL A 328 -11.01 -20.73 -21.83
N ILE A 329 -11.61 -20.29 -20.73
CA ILE A 329 -10.90 -19.91 -19.50
C ILE A 329 -10.30 -21.15 -18.83
N LEU A 330 -11.10 -22.22 -18.63
CA LEU A 330 -10.66 -23.44 -17.96
C LEU A 330 -9.53 -24.20 -18.68
N ARG A 331 -9.29 -23.95 -19.98
CA ARG A 331 -8.18 -24.57 -20.72
C ARG A 331 -6.91 -23.70 -20.81
N ARG A 332 -6.88 -22.54 -20.13
CA ARG A 332 -5.67 -21.71 -20.09
C ARG A 332 -4.52 -22.46 -19.45
N GLN A 333 -3.31 -22.27 -19.97
CA GLN A 333 -2.14 -22.99 -19.49
C GLN A 333 -1.17 -22.06 -18.76
N SER A 334 -0.42 -22.63 -17.82
CA SER A 334 0.71 -21.95 -17.19
C SER A 334 1.76 -21.58 -18.24
N ASN A 335 2.46 -20.47 -18.03
CA ASN A 335 3.65 -20.10 -18.80
C ASN A 335 4.97 -20.61 -18.17
N GLY A 336 4.87 -21.49 -17.14
CA GLY A 336 6.01 -22.00 -16.37
C GLY A 336 6.44 -21.12 -15.19
N VAL A 337 5.93 -19.89 -15.11
CA VAL A 337 6.18 -18.94 -14.00
C VAL A 337 4.88 -18.61 -13.27
N THR A 338 3.81 -18.34 -14.01
CA THR A 338 2.48 -18.03 -13.46
C THR A 338 1.45 -19.06 -13.95
N PRO A 339 0.38 -19.34 -13.16
CA PRO A 339 -0.70 -20.22 -13.57
C PRO A 339 -1.45 -19.68 -14.81
N GLY A 340 -2.16 -20.52 -15.53
CA GLY A 340 -3.05 -20.11 -16.61
C GLY A 340 -4.35 -19.54 -16.05
N ARG A 341 -4.41 -18.22 -15.80
CA ARG A 341 -5.52 -17.58 -15.08
C ARG A 341 -6.02 -16.34 -15.81
N LEU A 342 -7.34 -16.17 -15.88
CA LEU A 342 -7.97 -14.88 -16.18
C LEU A 342 -8.32 -14.20 -14.86
N VAL A 343 -7.84 -12.96 -14.68
CA VAL A 343 -8.14 -12.14 -13.48
C VAL A 343 -9.11 -11.04 -13.88
N ILE A 344 -10.25 -11.00 -13.25
CA ILE A 344 -11.29 -9.99 -13.43
C ILE A 344 -11.02 -8.82 -12.47
N ARG A 345 -11.03 -7.58 -13.00
CA ARG A 345 -10.70 -6.39 -12.25
C ARG A 345 -11.83 -5.35 -12.30
N PRO A 346 -12.72 -5.32 -11.30
CA PRO A 346 -13.56 -4.14 -11.04
C PRO A 346 -12.70 -3.01 -10.48
N ASP A 347 -13.05 -1.76 -10.81
CA ASP A 347 -12.31 -0.55 -10.42
C ASP A 347 -13.25 0.53 -9.84
N SER A 348 -14.58 0.27 -9.84
CA SER A 348 -15.63 1.18 -9.39
C SER A 348 -16.58 0.54 -8.39
N GLY A 349 -17.26 1.36 -7.58
CA GLY A 349 -18.17 0.94 -6.53
C GLY A 349 -17.49 0.74 -5.16
N ASP A 350 -18.23 0.26 -4.16
CA ASP A 350 -17.64 -0.09 -2.86
C ASP A 350 -16.93 -1.44 -2.97
N PRO A 351 -15.62 -1.52 -2.69
CA PRO A 351 -14.85 -2.75 -2.88
C PRO A 351 -15.33 -3.91 -2.01
N VAL A 352 -15.89 -3.63 -0.83
CA VAL A 352 -16.40 -4.68 0.06
C VAL A 352 -17.65 -5.31 -0.54
N GLU A 353 -18.57 -4.48 -1.03
CA GLU A 353 -19.82 -4.94 -1.63
C GLU A 353 -19.59 -5.59 -2.99
N VAL A 354 -18.74 -4.98 -3.84
CA VAL A 354 -18.44 -5.51 -5.16
C VAL A 354 -17.79 -6.91 -5.07
N LEU A 355 -16.83 -7.09 -4.18
CA LEU A 355 -16.15 -8.39 -4.02
C LEU A 355 -16.98 -9.40 -3.26
N CYS A 356 -17.54 -9.00 -2.12
CA CYS A 356 -18.13 -9.92 -1.14
C CYS A 356 -19.66 -9.90 -1.12
N GLY A 357 -20.28 -8.94 -1.80
CA GLY A 357 -21.72 -8.71 -1.71
C GLY A 357 -22.17 -8.18 -0.35
N VAL A 358 -23.47 -8.24 -0.12
CA VAL A 358 -24.06 -7.75 1.13
C VAL A 358 -23.64 -8.57 2.34
N LYS A 359 -23.65 -7.93 3.51
CA LYS A 359 -23.44 -8.63 4.77
C LYS A 359 -24.65 -9.49 5.08
N ILE A 360 -24.43 -10.78 5.35
CA ILE A 360 -25.48 -11.72 5.75
C ILE A 360 -25.34 -11.98 7.24
N TYR A 361 -26.41 -11.72 7.99
CA TYR A 361 -26.45 -11.92 9.43
C TYR A 361 -26.97 -13.32 9.75
N ASN A 362 -26.30 -14.05 10.65
CA ASN A 362 -26.80 -15.35 11.10
C ASN A 362 -27.95 -15.14 12.09
N ILE A 363 -29.09 -15.68 11.78
CA ILE A 363 -30.31 -15.64 12.60
C ILE A 363 -30.46 -17.00 13.26
N PRO A 364 -30.50 -17.07 14.61
CA PRO A 364 -30.54 -18.36 15.32
C PRO A 364 -31.91 -19.06 15.28
N HIS A 365 -32.86 -18.54 14.52
CA HIS A 365 -34.23 -19.01 14.36
C HIS A 365 -34.49 -19.55 12.96
N THR A 366 -35.46 -20.45 12.81
CA THR A 366 -35.95 -20.94 11.51
C THR A 366 -36.81 -19.85 10.83
N PHE A 367 -37.04 -19.99 9.51
CA PHE A 367 -37.93 -19.09 8.82
C PHE A 367 -39.38 -19.14 9.35
N ALA A 368 -39.87 -20.31 9.76
CA ALA A 368 -41.20 -20.46 10.34
C ALA A 368 -41.34 -19.65 11.65
N GLU A 369 -40.34 -19.70 12.55
CA GLU A 369 -40.33 -18.89 13.79
C GLU A 369 -40.29 -17.40 13.54
N LEU A 370 -39.64 -16.94 12.44
CA LEU A 370 -39.66 -15.55 12.01
C LEU A 370 -41.03 -15.15 11.43
N ASP A 371 -41.66 -16.00 10.63
CA ASP A 371 -42.97 -15.73 10.04
C ASP A 371 -44.06 -15.66 11.11
N GLU A 372 -43.97 -16.54 12.14
CA GLU A 372 -44.85 -16.51 13.30
C GLU A 372 -44.55 -15.37 14.29
N GLN A 373 -43.41 -14.69 14.14
CA GLN A 373 -42.92 -13.59 15.02
C GLN A 373 -42.93 -14.01 16.50
N THR A 374 -42.40 -15.18 16.82
CA THR A 374 -42.25 -15.61 18.21
C THR A 374 -41.51 -14.58 19.05
N ASP A 375 -41.76 -14.50 20.35
CA ASP A 375 -41.12 -13.51 21.24
C ASP A 375 -39.58 -13.61 21.16
N GLU A 376 -39.02 -14.85 21.20
CA GLU A 376 -37.58 -15.10 21.12
C GLU A 376 -36.99 -14.70 19.76
N ALA A 377 -37.69 -14.94 18.65
CA ALA A 377 -37.29 -14.51 17.32
C ALA A 377 -37.34 -12.98 17.20
N SER A 378 -38.39 -12.35 17.76
CA SER A 378 -38.54 -10.91 17.77
C SER A 378 -37.42 -10.21 18.53
N ASP A 379 -37.05 -10.70 19.70
CA ASP A 379 -35.93 -10.15 20.48
C ASP A 379 -34.61 -10.26 19.70
N SER A 380 -34.31 -11.42 19.10
CA SER A 380 -33.10 -11.62 18.29
C SER A 380 -33.04 -10.71 17.07
N ILE A 381 -34.14 -10.51 16.37
CA ILE A 381 -34.18 -9.61 15.20
C ILE A 381 -34.03 -8.15 15.62
N CYS A 382 -34.63 -7.73 16.73
CA CYS A 382 -34.44 -6.37 17.27
C CYS A 382 -32.97 -6.12 17.66
N ASP A 383 -32.29 -7.10 18.27
CA ASP A 383 -30.87 -7.00 18.64
C ASP A 383 -29.97 -6.89 17.40
N ILE A 384 -30.20 -7.74 16.37
CA ILE A 384 -29.47 -7.65 15.11
C ILE A 384 -29.76 -6.32 14.42
N GLY A 385 -31.03 -5.94 14.31
CA GLY A 385 -31.48 -4.71 13.69
C GLY A 385 -30.92 -3.47 14.39
N TYR A 386 -30.80 -3.48 15.72
CA TYR A 386 -30.14 -2.42 16.48
C TYR A 386 -28.70 -2.18 16.00
N ASN A 387 -27.92 -3.25 15.84
CA ASN A 387 -26.55 -3.17 15.37
C ASN A 387 -26.43 -2.74 13.90
N VAL A 388 -27.44 -3.06 13.07
CA VAL A 388 -27.49 -2.67 11.64
C VAL A 388 -27.75 -1.17 11.48
N VAL A 389 -28.60 -0.61 12.35
CA VAL A 389 -29.11 0.75 12.20
C VAL A 389 -28.38 1.79 13.07
N GLU A 390 -27.30 1.41 13.71
CA GLU A 390 -26.52 2.32 14.60
C GLU A 390 -26.11 3.60 13.87
N ASP A 391 -25.86 3.52 12.57
CA ASP A 391 -25.43 4.63 11.72
C ASP A 391 -26.58 5.38 11.01
N LEU A 392 -27.86 4.94 11.14
CA LEU A 392 -29.01 5.55 10.45
C LEU A 392 -29.70 6.59 11.35
N ASP A 393 -30.23 7.66 10.76
CA ASP A 393 -31.09 8.62 11.46
C ASP A 393 -32.50 8.03 11.70
N GLY A 394 -33.10 8.35 12.85
CA GLY A 394 -34.41 7.79 13.21
C GLY A 394 -35.54 8.18 12.27
N GLY A 395 -36.49 7.26 12.03
CA GLY A 395 -37.67 7.44 11.19
C GLY A 395 -37.54 6.90 9.76
N ASP A 396 -36.40 6.30 9.44
CA ASP A 396 -36.14 5.69 8.13
C ASP A 396 -36.52 4.22 8.08
N GLU A 397 -36.90 3.75 6.90
CA GLU A 397 -36.99 2.31 6.63
C GLU A 397 -35.58 1.74 6.60
N ALA A 398 -35.39 0.57 7.22
CA ALA A 398 -34.15 -0.16 7.20
C ALA A 398 -34.39 -1.63 6.86
N SER A 399 -33.46 -2.23 6.14
CA SER A 399 -33.50 -3.64 5.81
C SER A 399 -32.11 -4.26 5.94
N PHE A 400 -32.10 -5.56 6.24
CA PHE A 400 -30.87 -6.35 6.21
C PHE A 400 -31.15 -7.80 5.74
N ILE A 401 -30.12 -8.46 5.25
CA ILE A 401 -30.18 -9.84 4.80
C ILE A 401 -29.71 -10.76 5.93
N GLY A 402 -30.49 -11.77 6.23
CA GLY A 402 -30.18 -12.79 7.20
C GLY A 402 -30.19 -14.20 6.62
N ARG A 403 -29.48 -15.11 7.30
CA ARG A 403 -29.58 -16.55 7.07
C ARG A 403 -30.13 -17.20 8.33
N THR A 404 -31.26 -17.85 8.21
CA THR A 404 -31.91 -18.56 9.29
C THR A 404 -31.16 -19.83 9.68
N SER A 405 -31.52 -20.43 10.83
CA SER A 405 -30.89 -21.65 11.32
C SER A 405 -31.17 -22.89 10.43
N ASP A 406 -32.24 -22.88 9.65
CA ASP A 406 -32.58 -23.86 8.63
C ASP A 406 -32.03 -23.51 7.23
N GLY A 407 -31.21 -22.44 7.12
CA GLY A 407 -30.45 -22.09 5.93
C GLY A 407 -31.16 -21.20 4.91
N VAL A 408 -32.41 -20.77 5.20
CA VAL A 408 -33.15 -19.88 4.32
C VAL A 408 -32.58 -18.49 4.34
N ILE A 409 -32.44 -17.87 3.16
CA ILE A 409 -32.03 -16.46 3.04
C ILE A 409 -33.26 -15.59 3.11
N VAL A 410 -33.25 -14.62 4.01
CA VAL A 410 -34.37 -13.73 4.27
C VAL A 410 -33.97 -12.26 4.19
N SER A 411 -34.87 -11.43 3.69
CA SER A 411 -34.84 -9.97 3.90
C SER A 411 -35.66 -9.66 5.14
N ILE A 412 -35.05 -8.95 6.07
CA ILE A 412 -35.74 -8.39 7.24
C ILE A 412 -35.92 -6.90 6.99
N ASP A 413 -37.15 -6.48 6.81
CA ASP A 413 -37.51 -5.07 6.56
C ASP A 413 -38.23 -4.51 7.78
N GLY A 414 -37.90 -3.32 8.23
CA GLY A 414 -38.47 -2.67 9.41
C GLY A 414 -38.20 -1.18 9.48
N TYR A 415 -38.47 -0.58 10.64
CA TYR A 415 -38.32 0.85 10.85
C TYR A 415 -37.36 1.16 11.98
N VAL A 416 -36.55 2.21 11.80
CA VAL A 416 -35.67 2.76 12.84
C VAL A 416 -36.46 3.83 13.62
N HIS A 417 -36.63 3.60 14.90
CA HIS A 417 -37.25 4.58 15.80
C HIS A 417 -36.21 5.17 16.74
N LYS A 418 -36.05 6.50 16.72
CA LYS A 418 -35.17 7.22 17.64
C LYS A 418 -35.98 7.76 18.81
N GLU A 419 -35.61 7.39 20.03
CA GLU A 419 -36.25 7.94 21.23
C GLU A 419 -35.91 9.41 21.43
N ARG A 420 -36.92 10.25 21.69
CA ARG A 420 -36.81 11.71 21.76
C ARG A 420 -35.93 12.23 22.91
N TYR A 421 -35.68 11.42 23.94
CA TYR A 421 -35.00 11.83 25.16
C TYR A 421 -33.74 11.04 25.50
N TYR A 422 -33.51 9.93 24.84
CA TYR A 422 -32.33 9.08 24.97
C TYR A 422 -31.82 8.86 23.56
N ASP A 423 -30.53 9.02 23.32
CA ASP A 423 -29.91 8.85 21.99
C ASP A 423 -29.92 7.35 21.55
N SER A 424 -31.00 6.65 21.88
CA SER A 424 -31.22 5.25 21.58
C SER A 424 -32.08 5.10 20.34
N LYS A 425 -31.64 4.26 19.42
CA LYS A 425 -32.36 3.85 18.20
C LYS A 425 -32.91 2.45 18.41
N HIS A 426 -34.11 2.17 17.96
CA HIS A 426 -34.74 0.85 18.04
C HIS A 426 -35.18 0.42 16.64
N PHE A 427 -34.99 -0.86 16.32
CA PHE A 427 -35.51 -1.48 15.12
C PHE A 427 -36.86 -2.14 15.47
N THR A 428 -37.93 -1.72 14.80
CA THR A 428 -39.30 -2.12 15.16
C THR A 428 -40.17 -2.34 13.91
N GLY A 429 -41.30 -3.01 14.10
CA GLY A 429 -42.29 -3.22 13.04
C GLY A 429 -41.72 -4.05 11.87
N TRP A 430 -40.82 -4.95 12.19
CA TRP A 430 -40.15 -5.78 11.21
C TRP A 430 -41.04 -6.91 10.68
N TYR A 431 -40.72 -7.36 9.46
CA TYR A 431 -41.21 -8.60 8.89
C TYR A 431 -40.11 -9.27 8.09
N ALA A 432 -40.14 -10.60 8.04
CA ALA A 432 -39.22 -11.42 7.28
C ALA A 432 -39.89 -11.91 5.98
N ARG A 433 -39.11 -11.97 4.93
CA ARG A 433 -39.52 -12.64 3.68
C ARG A 433 -38.35 -13.40 3.10
N GLU A 434 -38.63 -14.61 2.61
CA GLU A 434 -37.65 -15.36 1.84
C GLU A 434 -37.26 -14.62 0.57
N VAL A 435 -35.98 -14.58 0.24
CA VAL A 435 -35.46 -13.90 -0.94
C VAL A 435 -34.36 -14.71 -1.61
N GLU A 436 -34.26 -14.59 -2.92
CA GLU A 436 -33.06 -14.97 -3.66
C GLU A 436 -32.15 -13.76 -3.77
N LEU A 437 -30.85 -13.94 -3.50
CA LEU A 437 -29.88 -12.86 -3.63
C LEU A 437 -29.69 -12.49 -5.10
N THR A 438 -29.72 -11.18 -5.39
CA THR A 438 -29.33 -10.68 -6.71
C THR A 438 -27.82 -10.90 -6.93
N VAL A 439 -27.36 -10.72 -8.15
CA VAL A 439 -25.93 -10.85 -8.51
C VAL A 439 -25.06 -9.88 -7.67
N GLU A 440 -25.54 -8.65 -7.49
CA GLU A 440 -24.88 -7.62 -6.68
C GLU A 440 -24.85 -8.01 -5.20
N GLN A 441 -25.94 -8.58 -4.69
CA GLN A 441 -26.03 -9.00 -3.29
C GLN A 441 -25.14 -10.22 -2.99
N LYS A 442 -24.93 -11.10 -3.97
CA LYS A 442 -23.96 -12.21 -3.85
C LYS A 442 -22.52 -11.71 -3.79
N GLY A 443 -22.18 -10.74 -4.64
CA GLY A 443 -20.84 -10.26 -4.86
C GLY A 443 -20.03 -11.12 -5.83
N ALA A 444 -18.96 -10.55 -6.39
CA ALA A 444 -18.21 -11.18 -7.47
C ALA A 444 -17.59 -12.53 -7.12
N VAL A 445 -17.12 -12.73 -5.88
CA VAL A 445 -16.51 -14.00 -5.43
C VAL A 445 -17.53 -15.14 -5.55
N GLU A 446 -18.74 -14.97 -5.01
CA GLU A 446 -19.79 -15.99 -5.03
C GLU A 446 -20.27 -16.26 -6.46
N VAL A 447 -20.50 -15.20 -7.26
CA VAL A 447 -20.91 -15.34 -8.67
C VAL A 447 -19.90 -16.13 -9.50
N LEU A 448 -18.60 -15.83 -9.34
CA LEU A 448 -17.57 -16.56 -10.07
C LEU A 448 -17.43 -18.01 -9.59
N MET A 449 -17.63 -18.29 -8.29
CA MET A 449 -17.68 -19.66 -7.76
C MET A 449 -18.85 -20.45 -8.33
N ASP A 450 -20.04 -19.85 -8.44
CA ASP A 450 -21.22 -20.48 -9.05
C ASP A 450 -20.96 -20.90 -10.50
N ILE A 451 -20.17 -20.13 -11.24
CA ILE A 451 -19.87 -20.38 -12.66
C ILE A 451 -18.71 -21.37 -12.82
N PHE A 452 -17.57 -21.13 -12.18
CA PHE A 452 -16.32 -21.86 -12.43
C PHE A 452 -16.08 -23.00 -11.47
N GLY A 453 -16.79 -23.02 -10.35
CA GLY A 453 -16.59 -23.99 -9.28
C GLY A 453 -15.59 -23.50 -8.24
N TYR A 454 -15.41 -24.34 -7.22
CA TYR A 454 -14.51 -24.08 -6.09
C TYR A 454 -13.97 -25.37 -5.52
N THR A 455 -12.93 -25.27 -4.70
CA THR A 455 -12.39 -26.32 -3.85
C THR A 455 -12.51 -25.95 -2.39
N GLU A 456 -12.69 -26.93 -1.51
CA GLU A 456 -12.68 -26.70 -0.07
C GLU A 456 -11.25 -26.77 0.45
N THR A 457 -10.84 -25.78 1.23
CA THR A 457 -9.51 -25.72 1.87
C THR A 457 -9.47 -26.63 3.10
N SER A 458 -8.27 -26.84 3.66
CA SER A 458 -8.07 -27.63 4.88
C SER A 458 -8.80 -27.10 6.13
N THR A 459 -9.27 -25.86 6.08
CA THR A 459 -10.02 -25.20 7.17
C THR A 459 -11.52 -25.10 6.89
N GLY A 460 -12.01 -25.71 5.81
CA GLY A 460 -13.43 -25.71 5.45
C GLY A 460 -13.91 -24.45 4.70
N HIS A 461 -12.99 -23.61 4.22
CA HIS A 461 -13.32 -22.42 3.43
C HIS A 461 -13.28 -22.73 1.93
N PHE A 462 -14.08 -22.02 1.14
CA PHE A 462 -14.19 -22.23 -0.29
C PHE A 462 -13.21 -21.32 -1.07
N LEU A 463 -12.44 -21.92 -1.96
CA LEU A 463 -11.49 -21.26 -2.84
C LEU A 463 -11.92 -21.47 -4.30
N MET A 464 -12.05 -20.38 -5.08
CA MET A 464 -12.40 -20.42 -6.51
C MET A 464 -11.45 -21.29 -7.31
N ASP A 465 -11.94 -21.77 -8.46
CA ASP A 465 -11.12 -22.48 -9.45
C ASP A 465 -9.87 -21.67 -9.84
N ASP A 466 -8.75 -22.36 -10.02
CA ASP A 466 -7.44 -21.73 -10.27
C ASP A 466 -7.34 -20.97 -11.60
N HIS A 467 -8.25 -21.20 -12.55
CA HIS A 467 -8.24 -20.51 -13.85
C HIS A 467 -8.93 -19.15 -13.83
N ILE A 468 -9.62 -18.81 -12.74
CA ILE A 468 -10.27 -17.51 -12.56
C ILE A 468 -9.73 -16.83 -11.30
N GLY A 469 -9.65 -15.50 -11.29
CA GLY A 469 -9.21 -14.70 -10.14
C GLY A 469 -9.87 -13.35 -10.12
N LEU A 470 -9.76 -12.68 -9.00
CA LEU A 470 -10.30 -11.35 -8.75
C LEU A 470 -9.23 -10.44 -8.17
N ILE A 471 -9.11 -9.21 -8.70
CA ILE A 471 -8.33 -8.14 -8.10
C ILE A 471 -9.16 -6.87 -8.09
N TYR A 472 -9.26 -6.20 -6.95
CA TYR A 472 -9.89 -4.88 -6.90
C TYR A 472 -8.82 -3.79 -7.02
N GLY A 473 -8.97 -2.90 -8.01
CA GLY A 473 -7.90 -2.00 -8.47
C GLY A 473 -7.81 -0.65 -7.76
N ASP A 474 -8.80 -0.22 -6.96
CA ASP A 474 -8.84 1.12 -6.40
C ASP A 474 -9.02 1.18 -4.89
N SER A 475 -8.36 2.17 -4.29
CA SER A 475 -8.60 2.66 -2.91
C SER A 475 -8.54 1.62 -1.80
N ILE A 476 -7.80 0.52 -1.96
CA ILE A 476 -7.67 -0.49 -0.90
C ILE A 476 -6.67 0.01 0.17
N THR A 477 -7.20 0.54 1.27
CA THR A 477 -6.45 0.85 2.50
C THR A 477 -6.34 -0.38 3.38
N THR A 478 -5.46 -0.35 4.41
CA THR A 478 -5.34 -1.44 5.39
C THR A 478 -6.68 -1.77 6.05
N ASN A 479 -7.47 -0.76 6.42
CA ASN A 479 -8.80 -0.96 7.01
C ASN A 479 -9.79 -1.61 6.02
N ARG A 480 -9.85 -1.13 4.76
CA ARG A 480 -10.70 -1.75 3.74
C ARG A 480 -10.31 -3.19 3.45
N CYS A 481 -8.99 -3.45 3.35
CA CYS A 481 -8.47 -4.81 3.20
C CYS A 481 -8.95 -5.70 4.34
N GLN A 482 -8.86 -5.23 5.59
CA GLN A 482 -9.36 -5.96 6.75
C GLN A 482 -10.86 -6.25 6.65
N THR A 483 -11.67 -5.26 6.31
CA THR A 483 -13.13 -5.43 6.17
C THR A 483 -13.50 -6.45 5.09
N ILE A 484 -12.79 -6.43 3.93
CA ILE A 484 -13.00 -7.42 2.87
C ILE A 484 -12.67 -8.83 3.37
N LEU A 485 -11.51 -8.99 4.02
CA LEU A 485 -11.06 -10.29 4.55
C LEU A 485 -11.99 -10.82 5.64
N GLU A 486 -12.49 -9.95 6.52
CA GLU A 486 -13.50 -10.30 7.52
C GLU A 486 -14.79 -10.80 6.86
N ARG A 487 -15.31 -10.09 5.86
CA ARG A 487 -16.52 -10.48 5.16
C ARG A 487 -16.37 -11.77 4.36
N LEU A 488 -15.22 -11.98 3.71
CA LEU A 488 -14.91 -13.26 3.05
C LEU A 488 -14.91 -14.40 4.07
N PHE A 489 -14.24 -14.20 5.21
CA PHE A 489 -14.19 -15.19 6.29
C PHE A 489 -15.57 -15.53 6.84
N ASP A 490 -16.40 -14.52 7.11
CA ASP A 490 -17.75 -14.69 7.65
C ASP A 490 -18.68 -15.44 6.67
N LYS A 491 -18.45 -15.29 5.36
CA LYS A 491 -19.16 -16.03 4.30
C LYS A 491 -18.60 -17.45 4.04
N GLY A 492 -17.52 -17.83 4.73
CA GLY A 492 -16.86 -19.12 4.52
C GLY A 492 -15.96 -19.18 3.29
N TYR A 493 -15.49 -18.04 2.79
CA TYR A 493 -14.63 -17.96 1.62
C TYR A 493 -13.17 -17.79 2.02
N ALA A 494 -12.27 -18.47 1.29
CA ALA A 494 -10.83 -18.35 1.51
C ALA A 494 -10.31 -16.97 1.13
N SER A 495 -9.35 -16.44 1.91
CA SER A 495 -8.75 -15.12 1.67
C SER A 495 -8.07 -15.01 0.31
N GLY A 496 -7.61 -16.13 -0.27
CA GLY A 496 -6.99 -16.19 -1.59
C GLY A 496 -7.91 -15.89 -2.77
N ASN A 497 -9.22 -15.73 -2.54
CA ASN A 497 -10.18 -15.39 -3.59
C ASN A 497 -10.07 -13.95 -4.09
N ALA A 498 -9.46 -13.04 -3.30
CA ALA A 498 -9.30 -11.64 -3.66
C ALA A 498 -7.84 -11.21 -3.59
N MET A 499 -7.40 -10.50 -4.62
CA MET A 499 -6.15 -9.73 -4.66
C MET A 499 -6.47 -8.25 -4.47
N PHE A 500 -5.55 -7.50 -3.89
CA PHE A 500 -5.77 -6.12 -3.48
C PHE A 500 -4.84 -5.16 -4.22
N GLY A 501 -5.41 -4.27 -5.03
CA GLY A 501 -4.71 -3.16 -5.63
C GLY A 501 -4.45 -2.05 -4.60
N VAL A 502 -3.19 -1.91 -4.18
CA VAL A 502 -2.77 -0.88 -3.23
C VAL A 502 -2.44 0.38 -4.01
N GLY A 503 -3.36 1.34 -3.98
CA GLY A 503 -3.23 2.62 -4.67
C GLY A 503 -2.34 3.64 -3.95
N SER A 504 -2.14 4.79 -4.60
CA SER A 504 -1.29 5.87 -4.08
C SER A 504 -1.78 6.46 -2.76
N TYR A 505 -3.10 6.46 -2.50
CA TYR A 505 -3.63 6.97 -1.24
C TYR A 505 -2.91 6.37 -0.04
N THR A 506 -2.71 5.06 -0.02
CA THR A 506 -2.05 4.34 1.08
C THR A 506 -0.63 4.83 1.34
N TYR A 507 0.16 5.09 0.28
CA TYR A 507 1.55 5.49 0.41
C TYR A 507 1.77 7.01 0.33
N GLN A 508 0.78 7.78 -0.14
CA GLN A 508 0.90 9.23 -0.28
C GLN A 508 0.30 10.00 0.90
N CYS A 509 -0.76 9.47 1.53
CA CYS A 509 -1.39 10.11 2.69
C CYS A 509 -0.62 9.92 4.01
N VAL A 510 0.70 9.84 3.90
CA VAL A 510 1.64 9.81 5.02
C VAL A 510 2.70 10.88 4.85
N THR A 511 3.29 11.30 5.95
CA THR A 511 4.35 12.32 5.99
C THR A 511 5.50 11.82 6.85
N ARG A 512 6.62 12.53 6.83
CA ARG A 512 7.73 12.31 7.78
C ARG A 512 7.25 12.23 9.23
N ASP A 513 6.21 12.99 9.57
CA ASP A 513 5.69 13.08 10.93
C ASP A 513 4.77 11.91 11.31
N SER A 514 4.32 11.10 10.34
CA SER A 514 3.50 9.91 10.61
C SER A 514 4.19 8.94 11.58
N LEU A 515 5.50 8.76 11.44
CA LEU A 515 6.37 8.01 12.36
C LEU A 515 7.38 8.92 13.09
N GLY A 516 7.23 10.24 12.98
CA GLY A 516 7.99 11.23 13.73
C GLY A 516 9.48 11.26 13.43
N PHE A 517 9.89 10.97 12.20
CA PHE A 517 11.31 10.97 11.82
C PHE A 517 11.97 12.33 12.06
N ALA A 518 13.14 12.31 12.69
CA ALA A 518 13.95 13.51 12.88
C ALA A 518 15.43 13.19 12.92
N VAL A 519 16.23 14.05 12.26
CA VAL A 519 17.69 14.09 12.45
C VAL A 519 18.01 15.03 13.59
N LYS A 520 18.85 14.59 14.52
CA LYS A 520 19.26 15.39 15.67
C LYS A 520 20.73 15.18 15.98
N ALA A 521 21.47 16.30 16.14
CA ALA A 521 22.81 16.27 16.70
C ALA A 521 22.75 15.95 18.19
N THR A 522 23.58 14.99 18.62
CA THR A 522 23.70 14.57 20.02
C THR A 522 25.10 14.71 20.56
N TYR A 523 26.09 14.99 19.69
CA TYR A 523 27.48 15.09 20.09
C TYR A 523 28.25 16.08 19.24
N THR A 524 29.17 16.81 19.85
CA THR A 524 30.17 17.67 19.18
C THR A 524 31.49 17.65 19.91
N GLU A 525 32.58 17.93 19.17
CA GLU A 525 33.90 18.21 19.74
C GLU A 525 34.35 19.61 19.36
N VAL A 526 34.84 20.35 20.37
CA VAL A 526 35.35 21.72 20.20
C VAL A 526 36.68 21.82 20.96
N ASN A 527 37.76 22.18 20.27
CA ASN A 527 39.12 22.22 20.83
C ASN A 527 39.52 20.87 21.50
N GLY A 528 39.23 19.74 20.86
CA GLY A 528 39.49 18.39 21.39
C GLY A 528 38.65 18.01 22.61
N LYS A 529 37.67 18.84 22.99
CA LYS A 529 36.79 18.57 24.11
C LYS A 529 35.43 18.07 23.65
N ALA A 530 35.07 16.87 24.11
CA ALA A 530 33.76 16.27 23.88
C ALA A 530 32.64 17.05 24.61
N ILE A 531 31.57 17.35 23.88
CA ILE A 531 30.40 18.04 24.38
C ILE A 531 29.16 17.23 23.99
N PRO A 532 28.59 16.45 24.92
CA PRO A 532 27.30 15.78 24.69
C PRO A 532 26.17 16.82 24.54
N ILE A 533 25.51 16.81 23.40
CA ILE A 533 24.35 17.67 23.11
C ILE A 533 23.07 16.91 23.45
N PHE A 534 22.10 17.58 23.99
CA PHE A 534 20.75 17.03 24.21
C PHE A 534 19.71 18.16 24.26
N LYS A 535 18.48 17.80 23.96
CA LYS A 535 17.34 18.69 24.12
C LYS A 535 16.44 18.15 25.24
N ASP A 536 16.15 18.97 26.25
CA ASP A 536 15.27 18.65 27.37
C ASP A 536 14.35 19.85 27.66
N PRO A 537 13.32 20.08 26.80
CA PRO A 537 12.45 21.24 26.94
C PRO A 537 11.51 21.06 28.12
N LYS A 538 11.50 22.04 29.06
CA LYS A 538 10.60 22.07 30.22
C LYS A 538 9.11 22.06 29.85
N THR A 539 8.79 22.46 28.61
CA THR A 539 7.42 22.57 28.10
C THR A 539 6.86 21.26 27.54
N ASP A 540 7.73 20.27 27.23
CA ASP A 540 7.30 19.00 26.64
C ASP A 540 8.36 17.92 26.85
N SER A 541 8.19 17.13 27.89
CA SER A 541 9.14 16.04 28.23
C SER A 541 9.20 14.92 27.18
N LYS A 542 8.18 14.78 26.31
CA LYS A 542 8.19 13.82 25.19
C LYS A 542 9.16 14.22 24.08
N LYS A 543 9.67 15.45 24.09
CA LYS A 543 10.67 15.96 23.15
C LYS A 543 12.12 15.84 23.64
N LYS A 544 12.35 15.14 24.76
CA LYS A 544 13.70 14.82 25.23
C LYS A 544 14.42 14.00 24.16
N SER A 545 15.65 14.41 23.80
CA SER A 545 16.48 13.67 22.85
C SER A 545 17.47 12.75 23.57
N ALA A 546 18.02 11.76 22.85
CA ALA A 546 19.24 11.06 23.26
C ALA A 546 20.39 12.06 23.43
N LYS A 547 21.46 11.67 24.13
CA LYS A 547 22.58 12.51 24.52
C LYS A 547 23.91 11.81 24.21
N GLY A 548 24.88 12.57 23.72
CA GLY A 548 26.23 12.07 23.50
C GLY A 548 26.36 11.12 22.31
N LEU A 549 27.40 10.29 22.30
CA LEU A 549 27.57 9.23 21.34
C LEU A 549 26.57 8.11 21.62
N LEU A 550 26.09 7.46 20.56
CA LEU A 550 24.99 6.51 20.62
C LEU A 550 25.46 5.14 20.17
N HIS A 551 24.98 4.10 20.86
CA HIS A 551 25.12 2.71 20.44
C HIS A 551 23.73 2.07 20.40
N VAL A 552 23.44 1.34 19.31
CA VAL A 552 22.23 0.53 19.17
C VAL A 552 22.66 -0.92 19.09
N GLY A 553 22.32 -1.69 20.12
CA GLY A 553 22.63 -3.11 20.20
C GLY A 553 21.39 -3.97 20.18
N LEU A 554 21.55 -5.25 19.81
CA LEU A 554 20.47 -6.24 19.84
C LEU A 554 20.47 -6.95 21.19
N VAL A 555 19.36 -6.84 21.93
CA VAL A 555 19.16 -7.49 23.23
C VAL A 555 17.83 -8.24 23.19
N ASP A 556 17.84 -9.55 23.37
CA ASP A 556 16.64 -10.40 23.32
C ASP A 556 15.80 -10.18 22.04
N ASP A 557 16.46 -10.12 20.89
CA ASP A 557 15.88 -9.84 19.55
C ASP A 557 15.24 -8.44 19.39
N GLU A 558 15.49 -7.51 20.31
CA GLU A 558 15.04 -6.14 20.25
C GLU A 558 16.22 -5.16 20.12
N TYR A 559 16.12 -4.18 19.24
CA TYR A 559 17.09 -3.10 19.14
C TYR A 559 16.92 -2.11 20.29
N VAL A 560 17.99 -1.93 21.04
CA VAL A 560 18.00 -1.07 22.25
C VAL A 560 19.05 0.03 22.10
N LEU A 561 18.61 1.27 22.36
CA LEU A 561 19.50 2.43 22.39
C LEU A 561 20.22 2.51 23.75
N THR A 562 21.55 2.65 23.72
CA THR A 562 22.37 3.13 24.83
C THR A 562 22.98 4.46 24.43
N ASP A 563 22.69 5.52 25.17
CA ASP A 563 23.21 6.86 24.90
C ASP A 563 24.40 7.22 25.81
N ASN A 564 25.11 8.30 25.45
CA ASN A 564 26.27 8.82 26.18
C ASN A 564 27.39 7.78 26.39
N VAL A 565 27.61 6.93 25.40
CA VAL A 565 28.64 5.88 25.41
C VAL A 565 30.02 6.45 25.07
N THR A 566 31.08 5.67 25.31
CA THR A 566 32.43 5.99 24.83
C THR A 566 32.56 5.73 23.34
N ARG A 567 33.58 6.31 22.70
CA ARG A 567 33.87 6.09 21.28
C ARG A 567 34.16 4.63 20.94
N GLU A 568 34.78 3.90 21.85
CA GLU A 568 35.05 2.46 21.69
C GLU A 568 33.76 1.65 21.63
N VAL A 569 32.79 1.97 22.50
CA VAL A 569 31.47 1.32 22.53
C VAL A 569 30.62 1.74 21.30
N GLU A 570 30.63 3.02 20.93
CA GLU A 570 29.94 3.48 19.69
C GLU A 570 30.42 2.74 18.45
N GLN A 571 31.71 2.39 18.39
CA GLN A 571 32.33 1.72 17.24
C GLN A 571 32.27 0.19 17.30
N SER A 572 31.85 -0.39 18.43
CA SER A 572 31.64 -1.83 18.52
C SER A 572 30.50 -2.27 17.60
N GLU A 573 30.61 -3.45 17.05
CA GLU A 573 29.50 -4.07 16.31
C GLU A 573 28.33 -4.38 17.26
N SER A 574 27.11 -4.14 16.79
CA SER A 574 25.86 -4.38 17.53
C SER A 574 25.37 -5.82 17.37
#